data_b67337c5d97e3aa676b3102367038b8c
#
_entry.id   b67337c5d97e3aa676b3102367038b8c
#
_cell.length_a   1.000
_cell.length_b   1.000
_cell.length_c   1.000
_cell.angle_alpha   90.00
_cell.angle_beta   90.00
_cell.angle_gamma   90.00
#
_symmetry.space_group_name_H-M   'P 1'
#
loop_
_entity.id
_entity.type
_entity.pdbx_description
1 polymer ?
#
loop_
_entity_poly.entity_id
_entity_poly.type
_entity_poly.pdbx_seq_one_letter_code
_entity_poly.pdbx_strand_id
1 'polypeptide(L)'
;VEKKFKNGIRVKRRNLMLAACGFLLLNACEAKDMRVVLDLVVFNYLDRPIFAVNVDGIGYEVSGAYPETGKSTTTGFELKLGPKIVTWKLDGPKGAPRIGEKVHNKNALELSQNQIVPGAKFISVHIYPDDTVELITSVNFPHATARGEKEAAKMGDRHGK
;
A
#
# COMPACT_ATOMS: atom_id res chain seq x y z
N VAL A 1 -53.56 -66.62 -1.74
CA VAL A 1 -53.07 -65.92 -0.56
C VAL A 1 -51.77 -65.19 -0.92
N GLU A 2 -51.85 -63.88 -1.20
CA GLU A 2 -50.74 -62.99 -1.56
C GLU A 2 -50.29 -62.29 -0.35
N LYS A 3 -49.00 -62.35 -0.01
CA LYS A 3 -48.34 -61.46 0.97
C LYS A 3 -47.44 -60.44 0.28
N LYS A 4 -47.88 -59.17 0.26
CA LYS A 4 -47.15 -58.01 -0.20
C LYS A 4 -46.11 -57.61 0.87
N PHE A 5 -44.82 -57.67 0.55
CA PHE A 5 -43.76 -57.06 1.35
C PHE A 5 -43.54 -55.62 0.90
N LYS A 6 -43.85 -54.65 1.77
CA LYS A 6 -43.43 -53.25 1.62
C LYS A 6 -42.14 -53.03 2.41
N ASN A 7 -41.01 -52.96 1.72
CA ASN A 7 -39.78 -52.44 2.33
C ASN A 7 -39.68 -50.95 2.11
N GLY A 8 -40.04 -50.20 3.12
CA GLY A 8 -39.82 -48.75 3.18
C GLY A 8 -38.43 -48.46 3.69
N ILE A 9 -37.55 -47.95 2.81
CA ILE A 9 -36.23 -47.45 3.21
C ILE A 9 -36.43 -46.11 3.88
N ARG A 10 -36.30 -46.06 5.22
CA ARG A 10 -36.22 -44.81 5.98
C ARG A 10 -34.80 -44.25 5.85
N VAL A 11 -34.61 -43.31 4.94
CA VAL A 11 -33.41 -42.50 4.89
C VAL A 11 -33.43 -41.50 6.07
N LYS A 12 -32.51 -41.66 7.02
CA LYS A 12 -32.35 -40.77 8.16
C LYS A 12 -31.94 -39.39 7.69
N ARG A 13 -32.82 -38.41 7.83
CA ARG A 13 -32.63 -36.97 7.47
C ARG A 13 -31.44 -36.26 8.13
N ARG A 14 -30.72 -36.93 9.04
CA ARG A 14 -29.59 -36.34 9.77
C ARG A 14 -28.27 -36.25 9.01
N ASN A 15 -28.09 -37.00 7.94
CA ASN A 15 -26.82 -37.05 7.17
C ASN A 15 -26.81 -36.13 5.95
N LEU A 16 -27.92 -35.46 5.63
CA LEU A 16 -28.00 -34.59 4.45
C LEU A 16 -27.56 -33.15 4.75
N MET A 17 -27.49 -32.73 6.03
CA MET A 17 -27.07 -31.38 6.40
C MET A 17 -25.55 -31.21 6.57
N LEU A 18 -24.79 -32.30 6.67
CA LEU A 18 -23.32 -32.23 6.82
C LEU A 18 -22.57 -32.14 5.47
N ALA A 19 -23.23 -32.48 4.36
CA ALA A 19 -22.63 -32.39 3.05
C ALA A 19 -22.69 -30.99 2.41
N ALA A 20 -23.58 -30.10 2.90
CA ALA A 20 -23.75 -28.76 2.35
C ALA A 20 -22.74 -27.72 2.91
N CYS A 21 -22.14 -27.97 4.07
CA CYS A 21 -21.13 -27.05 4.66
C CYS A 21 -19.71 -27.26 4.13
N GLY A 22 -19.44 -28.38 3.45
CA GLY A 22 -18.09 -28.69 2.95
C GLY A 22 -17.69 -27.97 1.66
N PHE A 23 -18.64 -27.41 0.90
CA PHE A 23 -18.36 -26.81 -0.41
C PHE A 23 -18.13 -25.30 -0.39
N LEU A 24 -18.27 -24.64 0.74
CA LEU A 24 -18.12 -23.16 0.86
C LEU A 24 -16.69 -22.70 1.25
N LEU A 25 -15.77 -23.62 1.49
CA LEU A 25 -14.41 -23.28 1.93
C LEU A 25 -13.32 -23.38 0.84
N LEU A 26 -13.68 -23.71 -0.40
CA LEU A 26 -12.69 -23.89 -1.48
C LEU A 26 -12.56 -22.71 -2.44
N ASN A 27 -13.23 -21.60 -2.16
CA ASN A 27 -12.93 -20.33 -2.82
C ASN A 27 -12.03 -19.46 -1.93
N ALA A 28 -11.04 -20.02 -1.26
CA ALA A 28 -9.84 -19.28 -0.95
C ALA A 28 -9.21 -18.95 -2.31
N CYS A 29 -9.62 -17.78 -2.84
CA CYS A 29 -9.05 -17.17 -4.01
C CYS A 29 -7.52 -17.21 -3.79
N GLU A 30 -6.81 -18.03 -4.55
CA GLU A 30 -5.39 -17.87 -4.74
C GLU A 30 -5.24 -16.43 -5.25
N ALA A 31 -4.98 -15.50 -4.35
CA ALA A 31 -4.54 -14.16 -4.71
C ALA A 31 -3.24 -14.39 -5.46
N LYS A 32 -3.37 -14.47 -6.80
CA LYS A 32 -2.24 -14.61 -7.71
C LYS A 32 -1.24 -13.55 -7.24
N ASP A 33 -0.04 -13.99 -6.88
CA ASP A 33 1.06 -13.14 -6.37
C ASP A 33 1.49 -12.18 -7.50
N MET A 34 0.60 -11.23 -7.83
CA MET A 34 0.79 -10.30 -8.93
C MET A 34 1.79 -9.24 -8.50
N ARG A 35 2.80 -9.08 -9.33
CA ARG A 35 3.88 -8.12 -9.13
C ARG A 35 3.93 -7.14 -10.28
N VAL A 36 4.39 -5.93 -9.97
CA VAL A 36 4.70 -4.90 -10.95
C VAL A 36 6.12 -4.43 -10.72
N VAL A 37 6.81 -4.07 -11.80
CA VAL A 37 8.14 -3.45 -11.74
C VAL A 37 8.00 -2.03 -12.25
N LEU A 38 8.28 -1.06 -11.39
CA LEU A 38 8.12 0.37 -11.66
C LEU A 38 9.33 1.12 -11.09
N ASP A 39 9.57 2.32 -11.58
CA ASP A 39 10.56 3.22 -10.99
C ASP A 39 9.93 3.98 -9.83
N LEU A 40 10.56 3.90 -8.66
CA LEU A 40 10.06 4.51 -7.42
C LEU A 40 10.56 5.95 -7.30
N VAL A 41 9.64 6.88 -7.02
CA VAL A 41 9.94 8.28 -6.68
C VAL A 41 9.28 8.65 -5.37
N VAL A 42 10.00 9.34 -4.47
CA VAL A 42 9.46 9.75 -3.15
C VAL A 42 9.22 11.24 -3.13
N PHE A 43 8.01 11.63 -2.73
CA PHE A 43 7.62 13.01 -2.41
C PHE A 43 7.38 13.14 -0.92
N ASN A 44 8.19 13.95 -0.28
CA ASN A 44 8.16 14.22 1.15
C ASN A 44 7.60 15.62 1.41
N TYR A 45 6.44 15.70 2.01
CA TYR A 45 5.77 16.95 2.38
C TYR A 45 5.91 17.29 3.88
N LEU A 46 6.82 16.60 4.60
CA LEU A 46 7.17 16.96 5.96
C LEU A 46 8.04 18.23 5.96
N ASP A 47 8.12 18.88 7.11
CA ASP A 47 8.96 20.06 7.36
C ASP A 47 10.47 19.74 7.50
N ARG A 48 10.85 18.52 7.23
CA ARG A 48 12.21 17.99 7.39
C ARG A 48 12.57 16.93 6.35
N PRO A 49 13.85 16.71 6.08
CA PRO A 49 14.28 15.58 5.27
C PRO A 49 13.97 14.24 5.95
N ILE A 50 13.88 13.20 5.13
CA ILE A 50 13.69 11.81 5.56
C ILE A 50 14.69 10.91 4.85
N PHE A 51 15.00 9.78 5.44
CA PHE A 51 15.87 8.76 4.86
C PHE A 51 15.33 7.35 5.13
N ALA A 52 15.95 6.36 4.47
CA ALA A 52 15.55 4.95 4.54
C ALA A 52 14.04 4.75 4.30
N VAL A 53 13.48 5.49 3.32
CA VAL A 53 12.11 5.26 2.87
C VAL A 53 12.05 3.92 2.17
N ASN A 54 11.13 3.07 2.61
CA ASN A 54 10.91 1.77 1.98
C ASN A 54 9.41 1.42 1.93
N VAL A 55 9.06 0.57 0.99
CA VAL A 55 7.73 -0.01 0.85
C VAL A 55 7.86 -1.51 1.10
N ASP A 56 7.11 -2.04 2.07
CA ASP A 56 7.16 -3.45 2.51
C ASP A 56 8.59 -3.92 2.88
N GLY A 57 9.43 -3.01 3.41
CA GLY A 57 10.81 -3.30 3.78
C GLY A 57 11.81 -3.28 2.62
N ILE A 58 11.39 -2.95 1.41
CA ILE A 58 12.25 -2.83 0.22
C ILE A 58 12.48 -1.36 -0.10
N GLY A 59 13.69 -0.99 -0.50
CA GLY A 59 14.11 0.38 -0.83
C GLY A 59 14.82 1.07 0.32
N TYR A 60 15.62 2.10 -0.04
CA TYR A 60 16.36 2.96 0.89
C TYR A 60 16.45 4.38 0.34
N GLU A 61 15.31 4.92 -0.10
CA GLU A 61 15.26 6.26 -0.65
C GLU A 61 15.51 7.32 0.42
N VAL A 62 16.09 8.43 -0.02
CA VAL A 62 16.23 9.66 0.75
C VAL A 62 15.43 10.76 0.07
N SER A 63 14.84 11.66 0.84
CA SER A 63 14.11 12.78 0.28
C SER A 63 14.25 14.03 1.15
N GLY A 64 14.64 15.14 0.53
CA GLY A 64 14.53 16.45 1.13
C GLY A 64 13.08 16.80 1.44
N ALA A 65 12.86 17.81 2.28
CA ALA A 65 11.54 18.42 2.45
C ALA A 65 11.14 19.14 1.15
N TYR A 66 9.82 19.27 0.90
CA TYR A 66 9.34 20.08 -0.22
C TYR A 66 9.89 21.52 -0.14
N PRO A 67 10.35 22.16 -1.24
CA PRO A 67 10.29 21.68 -2.64
C PRO A 67 11.49 20.80 -3.09
N GLU A 68 12.43 20.45 -2.21
CA GLU A 68 13.62 19.67 -2.53
C GLU A 68 13.38 18.16 -2.58
N THR A 69 12.14 17.74 -2.86
CA THR A 69 11.65 16.36 -2.92
C THR A 69 11.43 15.89 -4.37
N GLY A 70 11.21 14.60 -4.58
CA GLY A 70 10.89 14.05 -5.90
C GLY A 70 12.05 14.06 -6.90
N LYS A 71 13.30 14.18 -6.44
CA LYS A 71 14.49 14.31 -7.29
C LYS A 71 15.28 13.01 -7.45
N SER A 72 15.00 12.00 -6.64
CA SER A 72 15.63 10.68 -6.68
C SER A 72 14.68 9.64 -7.24
N THR A 73 15.23 8.65 -7.93
CA THR A 73 14.47 7.55 -8.53
C THR A 73 15.21 6.24 -8.32
N THR A 74 14.57 5.26 -7.70
CA THR A 74 15.03 3.87 -7.69
C THR A 74 14.41 3.14 -8.87
N THR A 75 15.21 2.71 -9.81
CA THR A 75 14.76 2.00 -11.02
C THR A 75 14.51 0.52 -10.75
N GLY A 76 13.54 -0.06 -11.46
CA GLY A 76 13.28 -1.50 -11.42
C GLY A 76 12.75 -1.99 -10.08
N PHE A 77 11.99 -1.15 -9.37
CA PHE A 77 11.43 -1.48 -8.06
C PHE A 77 10.28 -2.48 -8.20
N GLU A 78 10.47 -3.69 -7.68
CA GLU A 78 9.46 -4.76 -7.75
C GLU A 78 8.51 -4.68 -6.56
N LEU A 79 7.22 -4.56 -6.84
CA LEU A 79 6.14 -4.48 -5.85
C LEU A 79 5.12 -5.58 -6.07
N LYS A 80 4.71 -6.24 -4.99
CA LYS A 80 3.51 -7.07 -4.96
C LYS A 80 2.27 -6.18 -4.92
N LEU A 81 1.16 -6.61 -5.52
CA LEU A 81 -0.13 -5.97 -5.30
C LEU A 81 -0.68 -6.34 -3.91
N GLY A 82 -1.64 -5.55 -3.43
CA GLY A 82 -2.27 -5.72 -2.13
C GLY A 82 -1.88 -4.68 -1.10
N PRO A 83 -2.14 -4.93 0.19
CA PRO A 83 -1.83 -4.02 1.30
C PRO A 83 -0.35 -3.64 1.33
N LYS A 84 -0.05 -2.37 1.68
CA LYS A 84 1.30 -1.81 1.71
C LYS A 84 1.60 -1.16 3.05
N ILE A 85 2.87 -1.29 3.45
CA ILE A 85 3.43 -0.53 4.57
C ILE A 85 4.60 0.28 4.05
N VAL A 86 4.51 1.59 4.19
CA VAL A 86 5.61 2.52 3.91
C VAL A 86 6.22 2.95 5.23
N THR A 87 7.53 2.85 5.33
CA THR A 87 8.27 3.32 6.51
C THR A 87 9.38 4.27 6.09
N TRP A 88 9.71 5.22 6.95
CA TRP A 88 10.81 6.16 6.77
C TRP A 88 11.44 6.51 8.11
N LYS A 89 12.63 7.10 8.08
CA LYS A 89 13.27 7.67 9.26
C LYS A 89 13.32 9.18 9.13
N LEU A 90 13.04 9.86 10.23
CA LEU A 90 13.14 11.31 10.32
C LEU A 90 14.60 11.75 10.34
N ASP A 91 14.95 12.78 9.57
CA ASP A 91 16.26 13.41 9.55
C ASP A 91 16.17 14.89 9.97
N GLY A 92 17.29 15.58 10.00
CA GLY A 92 17.35 17.00 10.35
C GLY A 92 18.74 17.40 10.85
N PRO A 93 18.92 18.69 11.19
CA PRO A 93 20.15 19.18 11.76
C PRO A 93 20.47 18.51 13.10
N LYS A 94 21.76 18.44 13.44
CA LYS A 94 22.22 17.83 14.70
C LYS A 94 21.48 18.44 15.90
N GLY A 95 20.85 17.57 16.71
CA GLY A 95 20.06 17.97 17.88
C GLY A 95 18.58 18.24 17.60
N ALA A 96 18.12 18.13 16.35
CA ALA A 96 16.70 18.18 16.07
C ALA A 96 15.94 17.03 16.76
N PRO A 97 14.71 17.25 17.24
CA PRO A 97 13.94 16.22 17.92
C PRO A 97 13.62 15.06 16.98
N ARG A 98 13.57 13.85 17.52
CA ARG A 98 13.15 12.61 16.84
C ARG A 98 14.05 12.20 15.65
N ILE A 99 15.30 12.67 15.54
CA ILE A 99 16.23 12.20 14.48
C ILE A 99 16.41 10.69 14.59
N GLY A 100 16.33 9.99 13.46
CA GLY A 100 16.49 8.55 13.36
C GLY A 100 15.25 7.75 13.78
N GLU A 101 14.21 8.42 14.29
CA GLU A 101 12.95 7.75 14.62
C GLU A 101 12.32 7.15 13.36
N LYS A 102 11.93 5.88 13.46
CA LYS A 102 11.23 5.18 12.40
C LYS A 102 9.73 5.45 12.49
N VAL A 103 9.16 5.92 11.41
CA VAL A 103 7.74 6.22 11.26
C VAL A 103 7.15 5.29 10.19
N HIS A 104 5.86 5.05 10.21
CA HIS A 104 5.11 4.31 9.20
C HIS A 104 3.79 5.00 8.88
N ASN A 105 3.22 4.67 7.72
CA ASN A 105 1.92 5.21 7.33
C ASN A 105 0.81 4.82 8.32
N LYS A 106 -0.03 5.79 8.67
CA LYS A 106 -1.19 5.62 9.58
C LYS A 106 -2.45 5.15 8.87
N ASN A 107 -2.57 5.46 7.58
CA ASN A 107 -3.74 5.06 6.80
C ASN A 107 -3.60 3.63 6.27
N ALA A 108 -4.74 2.97 6.05
CA ALA A 108 -4.76 1.78 5.22
C ALA A 108 -4.28 2.14 3.81
N LEU A 109 -3.27 1.43 3.34
CA LEU A 109 -2.64 1.68 2.04
C LEU A 109 -2.66 0.38 1.24
N GLU A 110 -3.11 0.46 0.02
CA GLU A 110 -3.20 -0.69 -0.89
C GLU A 110 -2.69 -0.29 -2.27
N LEU A 111 -2.01 -1.21 -2.94
CA LEU A 111 -1.68 -1.12 -4.35
C LEU A 111 -2.50 -2.17 -5.09
N SER A 112 -3.60 -1.77 -5.70
CA SER A 112 -4.51 -2.64 -6.43
C SER A 112 -4.29 -2.57 -7.95
N GLN A 113 -4.72 -3.58 -8.67
CA GLN A 113 -4.56 -3.66 -10.14
C GLN A 113 -5.19 -2.47 -10.87
N ASN A 114 -6.31 -1.95 -10.40
CA ASN A 114 -6.99 -0.79 -11.01
C ASN A 114 -6.27 0.54 -10.77
N GLN A 115 -5.33 0.61 -9.83
CA GLN A 115 -4.47 1.77 -9.62
C GLN A 115 -3.24 1.76 -10.54
N ILE A 116 -2.95 0.64 -11.20
CA ILE A 116 -1.86 0.57 -12.17
C ILE A 116 -2.38 1.09 -13.52
N VAL A 117 -2.02 2.33 -13.85
CA VAL A 117 -2.41 2.92 -15.15
C VAL A 117 -1.75 2.14 -16.29
N PRO A 118 -2.45 1.93 -17.43
CA PRO A 118 -1.87 1.25 -18.59
C PRO A 118 -0.56 1.92 -19.03
N GLY A 119 0.51 1.13 -19.14
CA GLY A 119 1.82 1.64 -19.53
C GLY A 119 2.57 2.39 -18.43
N ALA A 120 2.15 2.26 -17.17
CA ALA A 120 2.86 2.85 -16.02
C ALA A 120 4.34 2.49 -16.02
N LYS A 121 5.18 3.49 -15.81
CA LYS A 121 6.64 3.38 -15.65
C LYS A 121 7.08 3.73 -14.23
N PHE A 122 6.31 4.58 -13.56
CA PHE A 122 6.64 5.11 -12.25
C PHE A 122 5.57 4.77 -11.22
N ILE A 123 6.03 4.63 -9.97
CA ILE A 123 5.20 4.72 -8.77
C ILE A 123 5.76 5.81 -7.88
N SER A 124 4.93 6.74 -7.46
CA SER A 124 5.30 7.76 -6.50
C SER A 124 4.70 7.49 -5.13
N VAL A 125 5.52 7.68 -4.10
CA VAL A 125 5.15 7.61 -2.69
C VAL A 125 5.06 9.03 -2.16
N HIS A 126 3.87 9.49 -1.80
CA HIS A 126 3.61 10.83 -1.27
C HIS A 126 3.39 10.74 0.24
N ILE A 127 4.31 11.31 1.03
CA ILE A 127 4.32 11.24 2.50
C ILE A 127 3.89 12.59 3.06
N TYR A 128 2.79 12.61 3.82
CA TYR A 128 2.16 13.82 4.34
C TYR A 128 2.47 14.07 5.82
N PRO A 129 2.33 15.33 6.32
CA PRO A 129 2.64 15.70 7.71
C PRO A 129 1.82 15.00 8.78
N ASP A 130 0.69 14.41 8.44
CA ASP A 130 -0.16 13.61 9.32
C ASP A 130 0.22 12.12 9.36
N ASP A 131 1.38 11.77 8.77
CA ASP A 131 1.88 10.41 8.58
C ASP A 131 0.98 9.54 7.68
N THR A 132 0.11 10.14 6.86
CA THR A 132 -0.59 9.41 5.80
C THR A 132 0.26 9.35 4.54
N VAL A 133 0.01 8.31 3.71
CA VAL A 133 0.74 8.07 2.46
C VAL A 133 -0.24 7.82 1.33
N GLU A 134 0.10 8.31 0.13
CA GLU A 134 -0.57 7.95 -1.12
C GLU A 134 0.41 7.30 -2.08
N LEU A 135 -0.06 6.30 -2.83
CA LEU A 135 0.66 5.66 -3.93
C LEU A 135 -0.01 6.03 -5.25
N ILE A 136 0.76 6.58 -6.18
CA ILE A 136 0.24 6.99 -7.49
C ILE A 136 1.14 6.41 -8.58
N THR A 137 0.54 5.72 -9.55
CA THR A 137 1.27 5.23 -10.73
C THR A 137 1.13 6.19 -11.90
N SER A 138 2.16 6.29 -12.73
CA SER A 138 2.16 7.20 -13.87
C SER A 138 3.01 6.67 -15.04
N VAL A 139 2.68 7.12 -16.25
CA VAL A 139 3.47 6.85 -17.46
C VAL A 139 4.66 7.80 -17.55
N ASN A 140 4.43 9.06 -17.20
CA ASN A 140 5.46 10.12 -17.21
C ASN A 140 6.05 10.28 -15.82
N PHE A 141 7.20 10.98 -15.71
CA PHE A 141 7.79 11.32 -14.44
C PHE A 141 6.75 11.99 -13.53
N PRO A 142 6.56 11.50 -12.28
CA PRO A 142 5.52 12.00 -11.39
C PRO A 142 5.80 13.41 -10.90
N HIS A 143 4.73 14.09 -10.49
CA HIS A 143 4.77 15.45 -9.93
C HIS A 143 4.16 15.47 -8.54
N ALA A 144 4.37 16.57 -7.82
CA ALA A 144 3.72 16.83 -6.54
C ALA A 144 2.19 16.77 -6.70
N THR A 145 1.51 16.28 -5.65
CA THR A 145 0.04 16.30 -5.61
C THR A 145 -0.47 17.67 -5.17
N ALA A 146 -1.68 18.04 -5.60
CA ALA A 146 -2.32 19.28 -5.13
C ALA A 146 -2.47 19.33 -3.59
N ARG A 147 -2.69 18.16 -2.95
CA ARG A 147 -2.66 18.05 -1.49
C ARG A 147 -1.27 18.36 -0.93
N GLY A 148 -0.23 17.77 -1.52
CA GLY A 148 1.14 17.97 -1.08
C GLY A 148 1.60 19.41 -1.21
N GLU A 149 1.29 20.08 -2.33
CA GLU A 149 1.59 21.51 -2.52
C GLU A 149 0.88 22.38 -1.48
N LYS A 150 -0.39 22.06 -1.18
CA LYS A 150 -1.16 22.79 -0.16
C LYS A 150 -0.60 22.59 1.26
N GLU A 151 -0.17 21.39 1.62
CA GLU A 151 0.48 21.13 2.92
C GLU A 151 1.83 21.84 3.03
N ALA A 152 2.63 21.82 1.95
CA ALA A 152 3.90 22.52 1.90
C ALA A 152 3.75 24.04 2.02
N ALA A 153 2.76 24.63 1.36
CA ALA A 153 2.47 26.06 1.47
C ALA A 153 2.17 26.48 2.92
N LYS A 154 1.40 25.69 3.65
CA LYS A 154 1.11 25.94 5.09
C LYS A 154 2.38 25.93 5.96
N MET A 155 3.41 25.17 5.56
CA MET A 155 4.68 25.11 6.29
C MET A 155 5.57 26.31 5.96
N GLY A 156 5.60 26.75 4.69
CA GLY A 156 6.31 27.96 4.28
C GLY A 156 5.87 29.19 5.07
N ASP A 157 4.57 29.35 5.30
CA ASP A 157 4.02 30.45 6.11
C ASP A 157 4.43 30.40 7.59
N ARG A 158 4.75 29.22 8.12
CA ARG A 158 5.22 29.04 9.52
C ARG A 158 6.69 29.38 9.71
N HIS A 159 7.52 29.23 8.68
CA HIS A 159 8.95 29.50 8.71
C HIS A 159 9.31 30.93 8.23
N GLY A 160 8.36 31.66 7.65
CA GLY A 160 8.51 33.01 7.15
C GLY A 160 8.13 34.13 8.14
N LYS A 161 7.88 33.80 9.42
CA LYS A 161 7.58 34.74 10.50
C LYS A 161 8.68 34.80 11.55
#